data_fd6eff72a0cc20159054d8e02b5f7555
#
_entry.id   fd6eff72a0cc20159054d8e02b5f7555
#
_cell.length_a   1.000
_cell.length_b   1.000
_cell.length_c   1.000
_cell.angle_alpha   90.00
_cell.angle_beta   90.00
_cell.angle_gamma   90.00
#
_symmetry.space_group_name_H-M   'P 1'
#
loop_
_entity.id
_entity.type
_entity.pdbx_description
1 polymer ?
#
loop_
_entity_poly.entity_id
_entity_poly.type
_entity_poly.pdbx_seq_one_letter_code
_entity_poly.pdbx_strand_id
1 'polypeptide(L)'
;MALQAELLETREALEPHRDAWDELALARGRPYCTPGWMLSWLRAVAPPDALLRACVAHDDGDLVGIAPLWAQDGDPGGRYGMLAERASAPLEPLCLPGREAEAAAAFGRMLGEVSPRPS
;
A
#
# COMPACT_ATOMS: atom_id res chain seq x y z
N MET A 1 7.82 -1.26 20.89
CA MET A 1 6.89 -0.16 20.67
C MET A 1 5.87 -0.54 19.63
N ALA A 2 4.65 -0.08 19.81
CA ALA A 2 3.58 -0.44 18.89
C ALA A 2 3.68 0.34 17.59
N LEU A 3 3.40 -0.31 16.47
CA LEU A 3 3.28 0.34 15.19
C LEU A 3 2.00 1.16 15.13
N GLN A 4 2.09 2.31 14.50
CA GLN A 4 0.93 3.11 14.17
C GLN A 4 0.60 2.88 12.70
N ALA A 5 -0.60 2.39 12.42
CA ALA A 5 -1.06 2.13 11.07
C ALA A 5 -2.06 3.20 10.64
N GLU A 6 -2.00 3.55 9.37
CA GLU A 6 -2.87 4.57 8.79
C GLU A 6 -3.34 4.10 7.42
N LEU A 7 -4.62 4.31 7.15
CA LEU A 7 -5.20 4.03 5.84
C LEU A 7 -5.27 5.33 5.03
N LEU A 8 -4.67 5.32 3.85
CA LEU A 8 -4.65 6.47 2.95
C LEU A 8 -5.52 6.15 1.73
N GLU A 9 -6.47 7.01 1.47
CA GLU A 9 -7.49 6.76 0.44
C GLU A 9 -7.37 7.70 -0.76
N THR A 10 -6.42 8.63 -0.74
CA THR A 10 -6.20 9.57 -1.83
C THR A 10 -4.72 9.63 -2.20
N ARG A 11 -4.44 10.01 -3.45
CA ARG A 11 -3.07 10.22 -3.90
C ARG A 11 -2.38 11.33 -3.11
N GLU A 12 -3.14 12.35 -2.77
CA GLU A 12 -2.63 13.50 -2.01
C GLU A 12 -2.16 13.07 -0.62
N ALA A 13 -2.86 12.13 0.01
CA ALA A 13 -2.48 11.61 1.31
C ALA A 13 -1.18 10.79 1.26
N LEU A 14 -0.83 10.24 0.09
CA LEU A 14 0.42 9.51 -0.10
C LEU A 14 1.63 10.41 -0.31
N GLU A 15 1.44 11.65 -0.76
CA GLU A 15 2.55 12.53 -1.08
C GLU A 15 3.55 12.74 0.07
N PRO A 16 3.11 12.96 1.34
CA PRO A 16 4.08 13.11 2.44
C PRO A 16 4.95 11.88 2.67
N HIS A 17 4.51 10.71 2.21
CA HIS A 17 5.23 9.44 2.41
C HIS A 17 6.11 9.07 1.22
N ARG A 18 6.08 9.86 0.15
CA ARG A 18 6.70 9.49 -1.12
C ARG A 18 8.20 9.23 -1.02
N ASP A 19 8.93 10.11 -0.35
CA ASP A 19 10.39 9.97 -0.24
C ASP A 19 10.78 8.74 0.59
N ALA A 20 10.12 8.53 1.73
CA ALA A 20 10.37 7.37 2.58
C ALA A 20 9.97 6.06 1.87
N TRP A 21 8.89 6.09 1.12
CA TRP A 21 8.44 4.96 0.32
C TRP A 21 9.47 4.61 -0.75
N ASP A 22 9.97 5.62 -1.47
CA ASP A 22 10.96 5.43 -2.52
C ASP A 22 12.26 4.83 -1.94
N GLU A 23 12.72 5.36 -0.81
CA GLU A 23 13.89 4.81 -0.13
C GLU A 23 13.70 3.36 0.27
N LEU A 24 12.53 3.01 0.81
CA LEU A 24 12.24 1.65 1.24
C LEU A 24 12.20 0.70 0.05
N ALA A 25 11.60 1.10 -1.06
CA ALA A 25 11.54 0.27 -2.27
C ALA A 25 12.93 0.00 -2.82
N LEU A 26 13.79 1.01 -2.88
CA LEU A 26 15.15 0.86 -3.38
C LEU A 26 16.01 0.02 -2.43
N ALA A 27 15.87 0.23 -1.13
CA ALA A 27 16.61 -0.54 -0.13
C ALA A 27 16.24 -2.03 -0.17
N ARG A 28 15.00 -2.35 -0.54
CA ARG A 28 14.53 -3.73 -0.67
C ARG A 28 14.77 -4.32 -2.06
N GLY A 29 15.36 -3.55 -2.97
CA GLY A 29 15.61 -4.01 -4.34
C GLY A 29 14.33 -4.19 -5.15
N ARG A 30 13.32 -3.34 -4.93
CA ARG A 30 12.02 -3.44 -5.56
C ARG A 30 11.70 -2.21 -6.41
N PRO A 31 12.35 -1.99 -7.55
CA PRO A 31 12.15 -0.77 -8.35
C PRO A 31 10.72 -0.59 -8.86
N TYR A 32 9.98 -1.70 -9.05
CA TYR A 32 8.59 -1.64 -9.49
C TYR A 32 7.61 -1.35 -8.35
N CYS A 33 8.12 -1.24 -7.13
CA CYS A 33 7.31 -0.85 -5.98
C CYS A 33 7.52 0.60 -5.59
N THR A 34 8.22 1.39 -6.41
CA THR A 34 8.46 2.80 -6.14
C THR A 34 7.19 3.63 -6.36
N PRO A 35 7.05 4.77 -5.66
CA PRO A 35 5.87 5.61 -5.84
C PRO A 35 5.74 6.15 -7.26
N GLY A 36 6.85 6.46 -7.92
CA GLY A 36 6.79 6.95 -9.29
C GLY A 36 6.10 5.98 -10.24
N TRP A 37 6.46 4.70 -10.15
CA TRP A 37 5.85 3.66 -10.97
C TRP A 37 4.39 3.42 -10.59
N MET A 38 4.13 3.18 -9.31
CA MET A 38 2.79 2.77 -8.85
C MET A 38 1.75 3.88 -8.96
N LEU A 39 2.13 5.12 -8.66
CA LEU A 39 1.20 6.24 -8.77
C LEU A 39 0.91 6.60 -10.22
N SER A 40 1.87 6.39 -11.12
CA SER A 40 1.64 6.56 -12.55
C SER A 40 0.63 5.54 -13.06
N TRP A 41 0.73 4.30 -12.60
CA TRP A 41 -0.24 3.26 -12.94
C TRP A 41 -1.65 3.65 -12.45
N LEU A 42 -1.75 4.10 -11.22
CA LEU A 42 -3.03 4.52 -10.64
C LEU A 42 -3.69 5.61 -11.47
N ARG A 43 -2.89 6.57 -11.94
CA ARG A 43 -3.41 7.69 -12.74
C ARG A 43 -3.79 7.29 -14.16
N ALA A 44 -2.98 6.44 -14.79
CA ALA A 44 -3.07 6.22 -16.23
C ALA A 44 -3.76 4.91 -16.62
N VAL A 45 -3.74 3.89 -15.76
CA VAL A 45 -4.14 2.53 -16.13
C VAL A 45 -5.27 1.99 -15.26
N ALA A 46 -5.34 2.38 -13.99
CA ALA A 46 -6.32 1.84 -13.07
C ALA A 46 -7.76 2.10 -13.54
N PRO A 47 -8.71 1.19 -13.24
CA PRO A 47 -10.12 1.42 -13.59
C PRO A 47 -10.67 2.70 -12.95
N PRO A 48 -11.64 3.36 -13.59
CA PRO A 48 -12.21 4.60 -13.03
C PRO A 48 -12.86 4.44 -11.65
N ASP A 49 -13.32 3.22 -11.34
CA ASP A 49 -13.94 2.91 -10.06
C ASP A 49 -12.96 2.31 -9.04
N ALA A 50 -11.67 2.45 -9.29
CA ALA A 50 -10.65 1.98 -8.34
C ALA A 50 -10.68 2.83 -7.08
N LEU A 51 -10.71 2.14 -5.93
CA LEU A 51 -10.64 2.78 -4.62
C LEU A 51 -9.25 2.56 -4.06
N LEU A 52 -8.53 3.65 -3.82
CA LEU A 52 -7.20 3.56 -3.22
C LEU A 52 -7.35 3.20 -1.74
N ARG A 53 -6.61 2.17 -1.31
CA ARG A 53 -6.61 1.68 0.06
C ARG A 53 -5.18 1.40 0.48
N ALA A 54 -4.36 2.45 0.49
CA ALA A 54 -2.95 2.31 0.83
C ALA A 54 -2.78 2.25 2.35
N CYS A 55 -2.09 1.23 2.81
CA CYS A 55 -1.80 1.05 4.23
C CYS A 55 -0.35 1.45 4.49
N VAL A 56 -0.13 2.30 5.48
CA VAL A 56 1.22 2.66 5.92
C VAL A 56 1.36 2.35 7.41
N ALA A 57 2.54 1.93 7.81
CA ALA A 57 2.87 1.65 9.20
C ALA A 57 4.10 2.44 9.58
N HIS A 58 4.02 3.12 10.72
CA HIS A 58 5.10 3.95 11.26
C HIS A 58 5.49 3.46 12.64
N ASP A 59 6.74 3.69 12.97
CA ASP A 59 7.25 3.52 14.32
C ASP A 59 8.07 4.78 14.62
N ASP A 60 7.58 5.58 15.58
CA ASP A 60 8.23 6.82 15.99
C ASP A 60 8.50 7.77 14.83
N GLY A 61 7.54 7.86 13.91
CA GLY A 61 7.63 8.74 12.74
C GLY A 61 8.33 8.16 11.53
N ASP A 62 9.00 7.03 11.69
CA ASP A 62 9.69 6.36 10.58
C ASP A 62 8.79 5.37 9.88
N LEU A 63 8.79 5.39 8.55
CA LEU A 63 8.01 4.44 7.75
C LEU A 63 8.62 3.05 7.88
N VAL A 64 7.84 2.11 8.41
CA VAL A 64 8.24 0.72 8.59
C VAL A 64 7.73 -0.16 7.46
N GLY A 65 6.54 0.12 6.96
CA GLY A 65 5.97 -0.68 5.90
C GLY A 65 4.91 0.08 5.13
N ILE A 66 4.67 -0.34 3.90
CA ILE A 66 3.62 0.21 3.05
C ILE A 66 3.04 -0.89 2.16
N ALA A 67 1.72 -0.94 2.10
CA ALA A 67 0.97 -1.79 1.19
C ALA A 67 0.08 -0.88 0.34
N PRO A 68 0.54 -0.46 -0.86
CA PRO A 68 -0.24 0.41 -1.74
C PRO A 68 -1.29 -0.40 -2.49
N LEU A 69 -2.40 -0.63 -1.83
CA LEU A 69 -3.46 -1.48 -2.31
C LEU A 69 -4.58 -0.68 -2.98
N TRP A 70 -5.37 -1.37 -3.78
CA TRP A 70 -6.59 -0.83 -4.34
C TRP A 70 -7.67 -1.91 -4.37
N ALA A 71 -8.91 -1.47 -4.39
CA ALA A 71 -10.07 -2.34 -4.52
C ALA A 71 -11.01 -1.72 -5.54
N GLN A 72 -11.88 -2.52 -6.12
CA GLN A 72 -12.87 -2.02 -7.07
C GLN A 72 -14.16 -1.69 -6.34
N ASP A 73 -14.70 -0.50 -6.61
CA ASP A 73 -15.95 -0.07 -6.01
C ASP A 73 -17.07 -1.01 -6.45
N GLY A 74 -17.89 -1.44 -5.49
CA GLY A 74 -18.99 -2.34 -5.76
C GLY A 74 -18.63 -3.80 -5.91
N ASP A 75 -17.35 -4.16 -5.74
CA ASP A 75 -16.95 -5.57 -5.78
C ASP A 75 -17.32 -6.25 -4.46
N PRO A 76 -18.34 -7.14 -4.47
CA PRO A 76 -18.77 -7.80 -3.23
C PRO A 76 -17.75 -8.79 -2.67
N GLY A 77 -16.78 -9.20 -3.51
CA GLY A 77 -15.75 -10.15 -3.07
C GLY A 77 -14.65 -9.52 -2.23
N GLY A 78 -14.60 -8.20 -2.15
CA GLY A 78 -13.60 -7.51 -1.34
C GLY A 78 -12.17 -7.83 -1.76
N ARG A 79 -11.94 -7.97 -3.05
CA ARG A 79 -10.62 -8.33 -3.56
C ARG A 79 -9.72 -7.11 -3.64
N TYR A 80 -8.57 -7.23 -3.03
CA TYR A 80 -7.56 -6.17 -3.02
C TYR A 80 -6.38 -6.60 -3.88
N GLY A 81 -5.81 -5.65 -4.61
CA GLY A 81 -4.60 -5.86 -5.40
C GLY A 81 -3.59 -4.78 -5.10
N MET A 82 -2.33 -5.05 -5.40
CA MET A 82 -1.27 -4.04 -5.35
C MET A 82 -1.38 -3.13 -6.56
N LEU A 83 -1.05 -1.86 -6.40
CA LEU A 83 -0.97 -0.94 -7.53
C LEU A 83 0.04 -1.49 -8.55
N ALA A 84 -0.29 -1.38 -9.83
CA ALA A 84 0.56 -1.85 -10.94
C ALA A 84 0.77 -3.36 -10.98
N GLU A 85 -0.05 -4.12 -10.29
CA GLU A 85 0.12 -5.56 -10.12
C GLU A 85 0.24 -6.34 -11.44
N ARG A 86 -0.51 -5.95 -12.47
CA ARG A 86 -0.52 -6.66 -13.75
C ARG A 86 0.43 -6.05 -14.78
N ALA A 87 1.09 -4.96 -14.43
CA ALA A 87 1.96 -4.24 -15.35
C ALA A 87 3.44 -4.59 -15.18
N SER A 88 3.78 -5.37 -14.16
CA SER A 88 5.17 -5.66 -13.82
C SER A 88 5.30 -7.04 -13.19
N ALA A 89 6.50 -7.37 -12.70
CA ALA A 89 6.75 -8.60 -11.98
C ALA A 89 5.87 -8.71 -10.72
N PRO A 90 5.75 -9.89 -10.11
CA PRO A 90 4.97 -10.05 -8.89
C PRO A 90 5.35 -9.01 -7.83
N LEU A 91 4.34 -8.39 -7.24
CA LEU A 91 4.52 -7.32 -6.27
C LEU A 91 4.07 -7.77 -4.89
N GLU A 92 4.70 -7.20 -3.88
CA GLU A 92 4.35 -7.47 -2.50
C GLU A 92 4.48 -6.18 -1.68
N PRO A 93 3.81 -6.09 -0.52
CA PRO A 93 3.98 -4.94 0.36
C PRO A 93 5.45 -4.78 0.77
N LEU A 94 5.86 -3.53 0.91
CA LEU A 94 7.22 -3.21 1.36
C LEU A 94 7.24 -3.13 2.87
N CYS A 95 8.29 -3.68 3.48
CA CYS A 95 8.46 -3.61 4.92
C CYS A 95 9.93 -3.70 5.29
N LEU A 96 10.33 -3.05 6.37
CA LEU A 96 11.67 -3.20 6.91
C LEU A 96 11.89 -4.66 7.35
N PRO A 97 13.10 -5.19 7.15
CA PRO A 97 13.39 -6.57 7.56
C PRO A 97 13.09 -6.79 9.05
N GLY A 98 12.44 -7.90 9.35
CA GLY A 98 12.11 -8.27 10.71
C GLY A 98 10.84 -7.66 11.26
N ARG A 99 10.16 -6.78 10.50
CA ARG A 99 8.93 -6.13 10.95
C ARG A 99 7.70 -6.57 10.16
N GLU A 100 7.84 -7.57 9.29
CA GLU A 100 6.79 -8.00 8.36
C GLU A 100 5.53 -8.48 9.09
N ALA A 101 5.70 -9.28 10.13
CA ALA A 101 4.55 -9.82 10.86
C ALA A 101 3.75 -8.74 11.58
N GLU A 102 4.44 -7.76 12.17
CA GLU A 102 3.78 -6.65 12.85
C GLU A 102 2.99 -5.79 11.86
N ALA A 103 3.62 -5.47 10.73
CA ALA A 103 2.98 -4.65 9.70
C ALA A 103 1.77 -5.37 9.11
N ALA A 104 1.90 -6.66 8.79
CA ALA A 104 0.82 -7.45 8.24
C ALA A 104 -0.37 -7.51 9.20
N ALA A 105 -0.11 -7.71 10.49
CA ALA A 105 -1.16 -7.73 11.50
C ALA A 105 -1.88 -6.38 11.60
N ALA A 106 -1.12 -5.28 11.59
CA ALA A 106 -1.69 -3.94 11.67
C ALA A 106 -2.55 -3.62 10.44
N PHE A 107 -2.07 -3.96 9.26
CA PHE A 107 -2.80 -3.73 8.01
C PHE A 107 -4.08 -4.58 7.97
N GLY A 108 -3.99 -5.85 8.37
CA GLY A 108 -5.14 -6.74 8.39
C GLY A 108 -6.26 -6.23 9.31
N ARG A 109 -5.89 -5.75 10.50
CA ARG A 109 -6.87 -5.17 11.42
C ARG A 109 -7.54 -3.94 10.83
N MET A 110 -6.76 -3.07 10.23
CA MET A 110 -7.27 -1.83 9.67
C MET A 110 -8.19 -2.08 8.48
N LEU A 111 -7.80 -2.98 7.57
CA LEU A 111 -8.61 -3.31 6.39
C LEU A 111 -9.88 -4.06 6.76
N GLY A 112 -9.90 -4.74 7.90
CA GLY A 112 -11.09 -5.42 8.38
C GLY A 112 -12.22 -4.48 8.78
N GLU A 113 -11.93 -3.19 8.91
CA GLU A 113 -12.90 -2.19 9.36
C GLU A 113 -13.38 -1.27 8.23
N VAL A 114 -12.90 -1.47 7.00
CA VAL A 114 -13.26 -0.62 5.87
C VAL A 114 -14.07 -1.39 4.84
N SER A 115 -14.69 -0.67 3.92
CA SER A 115 -15.49 -1.24 2.84
C SER A 115 -14.80 -0.93 1.51
N PRO A 116 -14.62 -1.91 0.60
CA PRO A 116 -14.94 -3.33 0.82
C PRO A 116 -13.93 -4.02 1.73
N ARG A 117 -14.39 -5.03 2.48
CA ARG A 117 -13.46 -5.82 3.30
C ARG A 117 -12.69 -6.78 2.42
N PRO A 118 -11.40 -7.01 2.71
CA PRO A 118 -10.66 -8.06 2.03
C PRO A 118 -11.29 -9.43 2.31
N SER A 119 -11.31 -10.26 1.30
CA SER A 119 -11.85 -11.62 1.43
C SER A 119 -10.75 -12.63 1.70
#